data_c82b7282ce72865a3e70e27deffde58f
#
_entry.id   c82b7282ce72865a3e70e27deffde58f
#
_cell.length_a   1.000
_cell.length_b   1.000
_cell.length_c   1.000
_cell.angle_alpha   90.00
_cell.angle_beta   90.00
_cell.angle_gamma   90.00
#
_symmetry.space_group_name_H-M   'P 1'
#
loop_
_entity.id
_entity.type
_entity.pdbx_description
1 polymer ?
#
loop_
_entity_poly.entity_id
_entity_poly.type
_entity_poly.pdbx_seq_one_letter_code
_entity_poly.pdbx_strand_id
1 'polypeptide(L)'
;SSIEPNKHAYINVIISTIITTKRADDFIIAMCNLIQRLTIDSLHIVGDIYDRGPGAHIIMDTLCNYHNFDIQWGNHDILWMGAASGNDSCIANVIRMSMRYGNLGTLEDGYGINLLPLATFAMDTYADDPCTIFMPKMNFADAHYNEKTLRLITQMHKAITIIQFKLEAEIIDRRPEFGMENRKLLEKIDFDRGVFVYEGKEYVLRDTNFPTVDPANPYRLTEEERELVEKIHYSFMNSEKLKKHMRLSLIHISE
;
A
#
# COMPACT_ATOMS: atom_id res chain seq x y z
N SER A 1 27.37 -44.99 6.39
CA SER A 1 28.42 -44.64 7.33
C SER A 1 27.91 -44.92 8.73
N SER A 2 28.55 -45.88 9.44
CA SER A 2 28.21 -46.23 10.82
C SER A 2 28.55 -45.05 11.72
N ILE A 3 27.54 -44.43 12.30
CA ILE A 3 27.73 -43.44 13.36
C ILE A 3 28.22 -44.23 14.58
N GLU A 4 29.38 -43.87 15.13
CA GLU A 4 29.94 -44.52 16.30
C GLU A 4 28.95 -44.52 17.48
N PRO A 5 28.84 -45.62 18.28
CA PRO A 5 27.87 -45.75 19.36
C PRO A 5 27.88 -44.59 20.38
N ASN A 6 29.06 -44.03 20.67
CA ASN A 6 29.22 -42.86 21.55
C ASN A 6 28.59 -41.58 20.99
N LYS A 7 28.48 -41.45 19.68
CA LYS A 7 27.87 -40.28 19.03
C LYS A 7 26.35 -40.28 19.15
N HIS A 8 25.73 -41.48 19.13
CA HIS A 8 24.30 -41.62 19.38
C HIS A 8 23.92 -41.25 20.82
N ALA A 9 24.69 -41.72 21.81
CA ALA A 9 24.46 -41.38 23.20
C ALA A 9 24.58 -39.87 23.44
N TYR A 10 25.59 -39.23 22.86
CA TYR A 10 25.79 -37.77 22.95
C TYR A 10 24.64 -36.98 22.29
N ILE A 11 24.21 -37.35 21.11
CA ILE A 11 23.08 -36.71 20.42
C ILE A 11 21.78 -36.83 21.23
N ASN A 12 21.51 -38.02 21.80
CA ASN A 12 20.35 -38.25 22.64
C ASN A 12 20.34 -37.37 23.90
N VAL A 13 21.49 -37.15 24.51
CA VAL A 13 21.62 -36.23 25.65
C VAL A 13 21.30 -34.79 25.25
N ILE A 14 21.80 -34.34 24.11
CA ILE A 14 21.49 -32.98 23.59
C ILE A 14 20.01 -32.85 23.36
N ILE A 15 19.38 -33.79 22.63
CA ILE A 15 17.94 -33.75 22.31
C ILE A 15 17.12 -33.75 23.61
N SER A 16 17.44 -34.61 24.55
CA SER A 16 16.76 -34.68 25.84
C SER A 16 16.89 -33.38 26.62
N THR A 17 18.06 -32.74 26.60
CA THR A 17 18.29 -31.44 27.24
C THR A 17 17.43 -30.34 26.59
N ILE A 18 17.36 -30.28 25.25
CA ILE A 18 16.54 -29.30 24.50
C ILE A 18 15.06 -29.46 24.87
N ILE A 19 14.55 -30.70 24.94
CA ILE A 19 13.18 -31.01 25.32
C ILE A 19 12.91 -30.60 26.77
N THR A 20 13.80 -31.00 27.70
CA THR A 20 13.65 -30.72 29.13
C THR A 20 13.69 -29.23 29.45
N THR A 21 14.47 -28.46 28.71
CA THR A 21 14.56 -27.00 28.84
C THR A 21 13.45 -26.25 28.12
N LYS A 22 12.52 -26.95 27.46
CA LYS A 22 11.41 -26.38 26.64
C LYS A 22 11.90 -25.45 25.51
N ARG A 23 13.06 -25.75 24.93
CA ARG A 23 13.65 -24.96 23.82
C ARG A 23 13.60 -25.69 22.48
N ALA A 24 12.68 -26.64 22.32
CA ALA A 24 12.57 -27.43 21.10
C ALA A 24 12.18 -26.56 19.89
N ASP A 25 11.25 -25.64 20.07
CA ASP A 25 10.79 -24.75 18.99
C ASP A 25 11.92 -23.82 18.54
N ASP A 26 12.62 -23.17 19.46
CA ASP A 26 13.78 -22.31 19.16
C ASP A 26 14.87 -23.10 18.40
N PHE A 27 15.10 -24.33 18.79
CA PHE A 27 16.11 -25.20 18.15
C PHE A 27 15.69 -25.59 16.73
N ILE A 28 14.41 -25.95 16.51
CA ILE A 28 13.87 -26.28 15.19
C ILE A 28 13.95 -25.07 14.26
N ILE A 29 13.55 -23.89 14.74
CA ILE A 29 13.65 -22.64 13.98
C ILE A 29 15.10 -22.35 13.59
N ALA A 30 16.03 -22.46 14.54
CA ALA A 30 17.46 -22.25 14.26
C ALA A 30 18.02 -23.25 13.23
N MET A 31 17.61 -24.51 13.30
CA MET A 31 18.01 -25.54 12.32
C MET A 31 17.41 -25.26 10.94
N CYS A 32 16.15 -24.88 10.86
CA CYS A 32 15.51 -24.50 9.59
C CYS A 32 16.23 -23.31 8.95
N ASN A 33 16.54 -22.27 9.74
CA ASN A 33 17.29 -21.10 9.26
C ASN A 33 18.70 -21.49 8.77
N LEU A 34 19.37 -22.39 9.49
CA LEU A 34 20.69 -22.89 9.07
C LEU A 34 20.60 -23.67 7.74
N ILE A 35 19.61 -24.55 7.60
CA ILE A 35 19.38 -25.31 6.36
C ILE A 35 19.10 -24.35 5.19
N GLN A 36 18.25 -23.34 5.38
CA GLN A 36 17.98 -22.33 4.37
C GLN A 36 19.26 -21.61 3.92
N ARG A 37 20.09 -21.16 4.87
CA ARG A 37 21.35 -20.47 4.57
C ARG A 37 22.38 -21.35 3.85
N LEU A 38 22.35 -22.65 4.11
CA LEU A 38 23.27 -23.61 3.48
C LEU A 38 22.77 -24.12 2.11
N THR A 39 21.48 -23.97 1.81
CA THR A 39 20.85 -24.52 0.61
C THR A 39 20.51 -23.46 -0.43
N ILE A 40 20.23 -22.22 0.03
CA ILE A 40 19.82 -21.10 -0.82
C ILE A 40 20.94 -20.05 -0.77
N ASP A 41 21.71 -19.96 -1.83
CA ASP A 41 22.80 -18.99 -1.94
C ASP A 41 22.29 -17.57 -2.13
N SER A 42 21.24 -17.39 -2.95
CA SER A 42 20.64 -16.09 -3.24
C SER A 42 19.14 -16.22 -3.49
N LEU A 43 18.39 -15.25 -3.00
CA LEU A 43 16.95 -15.11 -3.23
C LEU A 43 16.71 -13.96 -4.20
N HIS A 44 16.08 -14.23 -5.34
CA HIS A 44 15.70 -13.23 -6.31
C HIS A 44 14.21 -12.89 -6.18
N ILE A 45 13.89 -11.64 -5.91
CA ILE A 45 12.52 -11.13 -5.79
C ILE A 45 12.13 -10.44 -7.10
N VAL A 46 11.06 -10.93 -7.74
CA VAL A 46 10.62 -10.45 -9.05
C VAL A 46 9.73 -9.20 -9.01
N GLY A 47 9.60 -8.56 -7.85
CA GLY A 47 8.85 -7.33 -7.66
C GLY A 47 7.39 -7.52 -7.24
N ASP A 48 6.67 -6.39 -7.24
CA ASP A 48 5.28 -6.25 -6.80
C ASP A 48 5.02 -6.77 -5.37
N ILE A 49 6.00 -6.54 -4.46
CA ILE A 49 5.83 -6.83 -3.03
C ILE A 49 4.66 -6.01 -2.46
N TYR A 50 4.48 -4.81 -2.98
CA TYR A 50 3.47 -3.84 -2.55
C TYR A 50 2.19 -3.84 -3.41
N ASP A 51 1.88 -4.93 -4.13
CA ASP A 51 0.62 -5.02 -4.87
C ASP A 51 -0.57 -5.09 -3.88
N ARG A 52 -1.59 -5.81 -4.17
CA ARG A 52 -2.92 -5.78 -3.51
C ARG A 52 -2.98 -6.55 -2.19
N GLY A 53 -2.01 -7.42 -1.94
CA GLY A 53 -1.99 -8.29 -0.76
C GLY A 53 -1.63 -7.56 0.53
N PRO A 54 -2.08 -8.07 1.68
CA PRO A 54 -1.65 -7.59 2.99
C PRO A 54 -0.22 -8.05 3.31
N GLY A 55 0.46 -7.35 4.22
CA GLY A 55 1.69 -7.85 4.82
C GLY A 55 2.97 -7.52 4.06
N ALA A 56 2.97 -6.60 3.08
CA ALA A 56 4.19 -6.15 2.42
C ALA A 56 5.29 -5.74 3.43
N HIS A 57 4.91 -5.06 4.51
CA HIS A 57 5.83 -4.68 5.59
C HIS A 57 6.46 -5.89 6.30
N ILE A 58 5.74 -7.03 6.41
CA ILE A 58 6.24 -8.26 7.02
C ILE A 58 7.28 -8.92 6.09
N ILE A 59 7.00 -8.94 4.79
CA ILE A 59 7.95 -9.44 3.78
C ILE A 59 9.24 -8.62 3.84
N MET A 60 9.13 -7.29 3.85
CA MET A 60 10.29 -6.41 3.93
C MET A 60 11.05 -6.55 5.25
N ASP A 61 10.38 -6.73 6.39
CA ASP A 61 11.02 -7.03 7.67
C ASP A 61 11.81 -8.36 7.61
N THR A 62 11.26 -9.34 6.90
CA THR A 62 11.93 -10.64 6.70
C THR A 62 13.17 -10.47 5.82
N LEU A 63 13.06 -9.73 4.72
CA LEU A 63 14.18 -9.45 3.82
C LEU A 63 15.29 -8.64 4.50
N CYS A 64 14.96 -7.72 5.40
CA CYS A 64 15.95 -7.00 6.21
C CYS A 64 16.93 -7.93 6.98
N ASN A 65 16.49 -9.14 7.27
CA ASN A 65 17.26 -10.14 8.02
C ASN A 65 17.75 -11.32 7.15
N TYR A 66 17.45 -11.29 5.86
CA TYR A 66 17.86 -12.34 4.94
C TYR A 66 19.34 -12.17 4.53
N HIS A 67 20.05 -13.27 4.37
CA HIS A 67 21.51 -13.25 4.23
C HIS A 67 22.02 -12.78 2.87
N ASN A 68 21.26 -13.04 1.80
CA ASN A 68 21.63 -12.63 0.44
C ASN A 68 20.40 -12.63 -0.46
N PHE A 69 20.04 -11.47 -0.99
CA PHE A 69 18.92 -11.34 -1.92
C PHE A 69 19.12 -10.12 -2.82
N ASP A 70 18.41 -10.12 -3.94
CA ASP A 70 18.21 -8.97 -4.79
C ASP A 70 16.72 -8.78 -5.13
N ILE A 71 16.36 -7.57 -5.56
CA ILE A 71 14.97 -7.19 -5.87
C ILE A 71 14.91 -6.55 -7.24
N GLN A 72 13.97 -6.99 -8.06
CA GLN A 72 13.42 -6.19 -9.16
C GLN A 72 12.19 -5.43 -8.69
N TRP A 73 11.89 -4.30 -9.34
CA TRP A 73 10.74 -3.50 -8.98
C TRP A 73 9.57 -3.75 -9.92
N GLY A 74 8.43 -4.09 -9.35
CA GLY A 74 7.15 -3.98 -10.03
C GLY A 74 6.63 -2.54 -10.05
N ASN A 75 5.56 -2.30 -10.79
CA ASN A 75 4.95 -0.97 -10.88
C ASN A 75 4.38 -0.49 -9.54
N HIS A 76 3.91 -1.40 -8.69
CA HIS A 76 3.43 -1.06 -7.34
C HIS A 76 4.59 -0.65 -6.42
N ASP A 77 5.73 -1.31 -6.50
CA ASP A 77 6.91 -0.96 -5.70
C ASP A 77 7.40 0.45 -6.04
N ILE A 78 7.42 0.82 -7.32
CA ILE A 78 7.79 2.18 -7.78
C ILE A 78 6.82 3.23 -7.22
N LEU A 79 5.51 2.95 -7.16
CA LEU A 79 4.54 3.86 -6.56
C LEU A 79 4.82 4.08 -5.07
N TRP A 80 5.14 3.02 -4.33
CA TRP A 80 5.50 3.12 -2.92
C TRP A 80 6.83 3.86 -2.69
N MET A 81 7.80 3.69 -3.58
CA MET A 81 9.04 4.48 -3.57
C MET A 81 8.77 5.97 -3.80
N GLY A 82 7.91 6.29 -4.77
CA GLY A 82 7.46 7.66 -5.02
C GLY A 82 6.76 8.26 -3.79
N ALA A 83 5.90 7.50 -3.14
CA ALA A 83 5.22 7.92 -1.92
C ALA A 83 6.21 8.15 -0.76
N ALA A 84 7.15 7.23 -0.55
CA ALA A 84 8.19 7.36 0.46
C ALA A 84 9.17 8.51 0.20
N SER A 85 9.27 8.95 -1.06
CA SER A 85 10.07 10.11 -1.48
C SER A 85 9.30 11.43 -1.40
N GLY A 86 8.04 11.43 -0.96
CA GLY A 86 7.22 12.62 -0.78
C GLY A 86 6.48 13.09 -2.04
N ASN A 87 6.26 12.21 -3.01
CA ASN A 87 5.40 12.55 -4.13
C ASN A 87 3.93 12.38 -3.73
N ASP A 88 3.18 13.47 -3.62
CA ASP A 88 1.81 13.49 -3.13
C ASP A 88 0.84 12.70 -4.00
N SER A 89 1.03 12.68 -5.31
CA SER A 89 0.23 11.88 -6.24
C SER A 89 0.47 10.37 -6.01
N CYS A 90 1.73 9.96 -5.77
CA CYS A 90 2.05 8.58 -5.40
C CYS A 90 1.48 8.23 -4.02
N ILE A 91 1.55 9.13 -3.04
CA ILE A 91 0.95 8.97 -1.71
C ILE A 91 -0.56 8.73 -1.84
N ALA A 92 -1.27 9.59 -2.58
CA ALA A 92 -2.70 9.44 -2.81
C ALA A 92 -3.04 8.12 -3.52
N ASN A 93 -2.24 7.70 -4.49
CA ASN A 93 -2.43 6.45 -5.21
C ASN A 93 -2.25 5.23 -4.29
N VAL A 94 -1.19 5.22 -3.48
CA VAL A 94 -0.92 4.14 -2.50
C VAL A 94 -2.08 4.00 -1.53
N ILE A 95 -2.58 5.10 -0.97
CA ILE A 95 -3.73 5.10 -0.04
C ILE A 95 -4.98 4.59 -0.76
N ARG A 96 -5.28 5.11 -1.96
CA ARG A 96 -6.43 4.68 -2.76
C ARG A 96 -6.41 3.18 -3.05
N MET A 97 -5.25 2.65 -3.44
CA MET A 97 -5.09 1.22 -3.70
C MET A 97 -5.29 0.39 -2.43
N SER A 98 -4.73 0.83 -1.31
CA SER A 98 -4.91 0.15 -0.02
C SER A 98 -6.39 0.12 0.40
N MET A 99 -7.13 1.21 0.18
CA MET A 99 -8.58 1.24 0.44
C MET A 99 -9.36 0.34 -0.50
N ARG A 100 -9.04 0.38 -1.79
CA ARG A 100 -9.73 -0.44 -2.80
C ARG A 100 -9.65 -1.93 -2.51
N TYR A 101 -8.54 -2.40 -1.96
CA TYR A 101 -8.29 -3.81 -1.67
C TYR A 101 -8.36 -4.17 -0.19
N GLY A 102 -8.76 -3.22 0.67
CA GLY A 102 -8.94 -3.46 2.11
C GLY A 102 -7.63 -3.71 2.86
N ASN A 103 -6.53 -3.12 2.40
CA ASN A 103 -5.20 -3.34 2.93
C ASN A 103 -4.69 -2.15 3.76
N LEU A 104 -5.54 -1.57 4.60
CA LEU A 104 -5.19 -0.42 5.44
C LEU A 104 -4.18 -0.78 6.53
N GLY A 105 -4.21 -2.02 7.04
CA GLY A 105 -3.28 -2.48 8.07
C GLY A 105 -1.80 -2.37 7.65
N THR A 106 -1.48 -2.46 6.36
CA THR A 106 -0.12 -2.21 5.88
C THR A 106 0.30 -0.76 6.09
N LEU A 107 -0.61 0.20 5.87
CA LEU A 107 -0.34 1.63 6.09
C LEU A 107 -0.29 1.96 7.58
N GLU A 108 -1.35 1.64 8.33
CA GLU A 108 -1.54 2.07 9.71
C GLU A 108 -0.66 1.24 10.68
N ASP A 109 -0.86 -0.07 10.72
CA ASP A 109 -0.13 -0.95 11.65
C ASP A 109 1.31 -1.23 11.16
N GLY A 110 1.48 -1.39 9.85
CA GLY A 110 2.77 -1.71 9.25
C GLY A 110 3.75 -0.55 9.25
N TYR A 111 3.31 0.62 8.82
CA TYR A 111 4.16 1.80 8.62
C TYR A 111 3.83 2.99 9.51
N GLY A 112 2.79 2.92 10.34
CA GLY A 112 2.40 3.99 11.26
C GLY A 112 1.86 5.23 10.54
N ILE A 113 1.28 5.07 9.35
CA ILE A 113 0.69 6.17 8.59
C ILE A 113 -0.64 6.57 9.24
N ASN A 114 -0.75 7.84 9.61
CA ASN A 114 -1.96 8.37 10.23
C ASN A 114 -3.00 8.74 9.17
N LEU A 115 -4.07 7.96 9.06
CA LEU A 115 -5.18 8.20 8.14
C LEU A 115 -6.37 8.93 8.80
N LEU A 116 -6.29 9.28 10.09
CA LEU A 116 -7.36 10.00 10.80
C LEU A 116 -7.74 11.33 10.13
N PRO A 117 -6.81 12.15 9.61
CA PRO A 117 -7.18 13.37 8.88
C PRO A 117 -8.05 13.08 7.65
N LEU A 118 -7.76 12.01 6.90
CA LEU A 118 -8.56 11.59 5.75
C LEU A 118 -9.94 11.08 6.19
N ALA A 119 -10.01 10.34 7.28
CA ALA A 119 -11.27 9.85 7.84
C ALA A 119 -12.18 11.01 8.23
N THR A 120 -11.65 12.01 8.94
CA THR A 120 -12.40 13.20 9.35
C THR A 120 -12.91 13.98 8.13
N PHE A 121 -12.01 14.30 7.19
CA PHE A 121 -12.37 14.99 5.95
C PHE A 121 -13.47 14.26 5.17
N ALA A 122 -13.34 12.94 5.03
CA ALA A 122 -14.30 12.15 4.27
C ALA A 122 -15.68 12.09 4.95
N MET A 123 -15.73 11.99 6.27
CA MET A 123 -16.98 12.03 7.04
C MET A 123 -17.70 13.36 6.90
N ASP A 124 -16.97 14.47 6.95
CA ASP A 124 -17.54 15.81 6.84
C ASP A 124 -18.01 16.10 5.39
N THR A 125 -17.18 15.77 4.41
CA THR A 125 -17.44 16.06 3.00
C THR A 125 -18.53 15.19 2.39
N TYR A 126 -18.60 13.91 2.78
CA TYR A 126 -19.49 12.90 2.20
C TYR A 126 -20.49 12.33 3.24
N ALA A 127 -20.90 13.14 4.23
CA ALA A 127 -21.77 12.73 5.34
C ALA A 127 -23.04 11.99 4.87
N ASP A 128 -23.72 12.52 3.86
CA ASP A 128 -24.97 11.98 3.31
C ASP A 128 -24.78 11.12 2.05
N ASP A 129 -23.53 10.95 1.59
CA ASP A 129 -23.21 10.16 0.42
C ASP A 129 -22.89 8.70 0.80
N PRO A 130 -23.60 7.72 0.26
CA PRO A 130 -23.27 6.31 0.49
C PRO A 130 -21.99 5.87 -0.24
N CYS A 131 -21.48 6.62 -1.20
CA CYS A 131 -20.26 6.38 -1.98
C CYS A 131 -20.15 4.94 -2.55
N THR A 132 -21.25 4.29 -2.87
CA THR A 132 -21.33 2.84 -3.10
C THR A 132 -20.41 2.30 -4.18
N ILE A 133 -20.10 3.08 -5.21
CA ILE A 133 -19.18 2.66 -6.29
C ILE A 133 -17.72 2.60 -5.85
N PHE A 134 -17.40 3.21 -4.70
CA PHE A 134 -16.08 3.20 -4.09
C PHE A 134 -15.93 2.10 -3.03
N MET A 135 -16.91 1.23 -2.90
CA MET A 135 -16.83 0.09 -1.97
C MET A 135 -15.58 -0.74 -2.24
N PRO A 136 -14.82 -1.13 -1.20
CA PRO A 136 -13.64 -1.96 -1.36
C PRO A 136 -13.95 -3.28 -2.08
N LYS A 137 -13.03 -3.72 -2.93
CA LYS A 137 -13.05 -5.04 -3.54
C LYS A 137 -12.38 -6.04 -2.62
N MET A 138 -13.10 -6.50 -1.61
CA MET A 138 -12.60 -7.44 -0.60
C MET A 138 -13.36 -8.75 -0.69
N ASN A 139 -12.72 -9.82 -0.26
CA ASN A 139 -13.44 -11.04 0.06
C ASN A 139 -14.07 -10.86 1.45
N PHE A 140 -15.36 -10.51 1.51
CA PHE A 140 -16.06 -10.19 2.76
C PHE A 140 -16.07 -11.34 3.77
N ALA A 141 -15.77 -12.57 3.36
CA ALA A 141 -15.63 -13.71 4.27
C ALA A 141 -14.44 -13.58 5.24
N ASP A 142 -13.41 -12.82 4.85
CA ASP A 142 -12.18 -12.65 5.63
C ASP A 142 -12.11 -11.28 6.35
N ALA A 143 -13.06 -10.39 6.08
CA ALA A 143 -13.02 -9.01 6.59
C ALA A 143 -13.99 -8.81 7.76
N HIS A 144 -13.45 -8.54 8.94
CA HIS A 144 -14.20 -8.23 10.16
C HIS A 144 -14.63 -6.75 10.25
N TYR A 145 -14.96 -6.10 9.12
CA TYR A 145 -15.45 -4.72 9.13
C TYR A 145 -16.94 -4.67 9.40
N ASN A 146 -17.35 -3.88 10.38
CA ASN A 146 -18.76 -3.55 10.57
C ASN A 146 -19.21 -2.53 9.51
N GLU A 147 -20.54 -2.36 9.35
CA GLU A 147 -21.11 -1.45 8.35
C GLU A 147 -20.60 0.00 8.45
N LYS A 148 -20.40 0.49 9.68
CA LYS A 148 -19.91 1.87 9.90
C LYS A 148 -18.48 2.04 9.41
N THR A 149 -17.63 1.07 9.72
CA THR A 149 -16.23 1.08 9.25
C THR A 149 -16.16 0.94 7.73
N LEU A 150 -16.98 0.07 7.15
CA LEU A 150 -17.05 -0.12 5.70
C LEU A 150 -17.51 1.17 5.00
N ARG A 151 -18.54 1.83 5.54
CA ARG A 151 -19.01 3.13 5.04
C ARG A 151 -17.89 4.18 5.08
N LEU A 152 -17.19 4.29 6.20
CA LEU A 152 -16.07 5.22 6.35
C LEU A 152 -14.97 4.96 5.33
N ILE A 153 -14.53 3.71 5.18
CA ILE A 153 -13.51 3.33 4.18
C ILE A 153 -13.98 3.70 2.77
N THR A 154 -15.25 3.51 2.47
CA THR A 154 -15.85 3.85 1.17
C THR A 154 -15.82 5.36 0.91
N GLN A 155 -16.16 6.17 1.91
CA GLN A 155 -16.07 7.64 1.84
C GLN A 155 -14.61 8.11 1.69
N MET A 156 -13.69 7.56 2.49
CA MET A 156 -12.25 7.84 2.39
C MET A 156 -11.70 7.48 1.01
N HIS A 157 -12.14 6.33 0.44
CA HIS A 157 -11.73 5.90 -0.89
C HIS A 157 -12.19 6.89 -1.97
N LYS A 158 -13.42 7.39 -1.89
CA LYS A 158 -13.91 8.45 -2.79
C LYS A 158 -13.08 9.72 -2.63
N ALA A 159 -12.90 10.21 -1.42
CA ALA A 159 -12.15 11.41 -1.12
C ALA A 159 -10.74 11.37 -1.71
N ILE A 160 -9.97 10.34 -1.39
CA ILE A 160 -8.59 10.23 -1.87
C ILE A 160 -8.51 10.00 -3.39
N THR A 161 -9.54 9.41 -4.00
CA THR A 161 -9.59 9.25 -5.46
C THR A 161 -9.73 10.59 -6.17
N ILE A 162 -10.60 11.48 -5.66
CA ILE A 162 -10.76 12.82 -6.23
C ILE A 162 -9.48 13.65 -6.05
N ILE A 163 -8.89 13.60 -4.85
CA ILE A 163 -7.61 14.28 -4.58
C ILE A 163 -6.51 13.75 -5.50
N GLN A 164 -6.43 12.45 -5.71
CA GLN A 164 -5.46 11.84 -6.63
C GLN A 164 -5.60 12.40 -8.04
N PHE A 165 -6.82 12.49 -8.59
CA PHE A 165 -7.02 13.06 -9.94
C PHE A 165 -6.55 14.50 -10.03
N LYS A 166 -6.75 15.31 -8.98
CA LYS A 166 -6.27 16.70 -8.96
C LYS A 166 -4.75 16.77 -8.94
N LEU A 167 -4.10 15.97 -8.09
CA LEU A 167 -2.64 15.91 -7.98
C LEU A 167 -1.98 15.33 -9.24
N GLU A 168 -2.58 14.34 -9.87
CA GLU A 168 -2.08 13.77 -11.13
C GLU A 168 -2.16 14.78 -12.28
N ALA A 169 -3.24 15.56 -12.37
CA ALA A 169 -3.38 16.59 -13.39
C ALA A 169 -2.28 17.65 -13.29
N GLU A 170 -1.88 18.04 -12.08
CA GLU A 170 -0.77 18.96 -11.87
C GLU A 170 0.56 18.41 -12.43
N ILE A 171 0.79 17.11 -12.28
CA ILE A 171 2.00 16.45 -12.82
C ILE A 171 1.91 16.42 -14.35
N ILE A 172 0.75 16.06 -14.91
CA ILE A 172 0.54 16.02 -16.37
C ILE A 172 0.81 17.39 -16.98
N ASP A 173 0.30 18.46 -16.36
CA ASP A 173 0.50 19.84 -16.86
C ASP A 173 1.97 20.29 -16.77
N ARG A 174 2.72 19.85 -15.76
CA ARG A 174 4.16 20.13 -15.64
C ARG A 174 5.04 19.30 -16.58
N ARG A 175 4.54 18.16 -17.05
CA ARG A 175 5.31 17.19 -17.83
C ARG A 175 4.57 16.78 -19.11
N PRO A 176 4.31 17.73 -20.02
CA PRO A 176 3.58 17.47 -21.26
C PRO A 176 4.28 16.43 -22.16
N GLU A 177 5.59 16.28 -22.00
CA GLU A 177 6.36 15.26 -22.73
C GLU A 177 5.93 13.82 -22.44
N PHE A 178 5.16 13.58 -21.37
CA PHE A 178 4.61 12.25 -21.07
C PHE A 178 3.40 11.87 -21.93
N GLY A 179 2.78 12.85 -22.61
CA GLY A 179 1.64 12.60 -23.50
C GLY A 179 0.42 12.02 -22.76
N MET A 180 0.15 12.48 -21.55
CA MET A 180 -0.85 11.90 -20.64
C MET A 180 -2.11 12.78 -20.48
N GLU A 181 -2.33 13.77 -21.31
CA GLU A 181 -3.46 14.70 -21.24
C GLU A 181 -4.82 13.99 -21.29
N ASN A 182 -4.88 12.84 -21.98
CA ASN A 182 -6.07 12.02 -22.05
C ASN A 182 -6.50 11.44 -20.69
N ARG A 183 -5.61 11.43 -19.70
CA ARG A 183 -5.89 11.00 -18.32
C ARG A 183 -6.44 12.09 -17.42
N LYS A 184 -6.54 13.31 -17.90
CA LYS A 184 -7.26 14.39 -17.22
C LYS A 184 -8.76 14.12 -17.36
N LEU A 185 -9.34 13.42 -16.39
CA LEU A 185 -10.69 12.86 -16.48
C LEU A 185 -11.77 13.81 -15.96
N LEU A 186 -11.48 14.65 -14.96
CA LEU A 186 -12.48 15.50 -14.34
C LEU A 186 -13.02 16.57 -15.29
N GLU A 187 -12.21 17.10 -16.20
CA GLU A 187 -12.64 18.06 -17.24
C GLU A 187 -13.55 17.45 -18.31
N LYS A 188 -13.66 16.11 -18.35
CA LYS A 188 -14.52 15.39 -19.30
C LYS A 188 -15.90 15.08 -18.73
N ILE A 189 -16.18 15.55 -17.52
CA ILE A 189 -17.45 15.40 -16.86
C ILE A 189 -18.32 16.62 -17.16
N ASP A 190 -19.50 16.39 -17.73
CA ASP A 190 -20.59 17.35 -17.74
C ASP A 190 -21.37 17.16 -16.43
N PHE A 191 -21.11 18.05 -15.46
CA PHE A 191 -21.68 17.97 -14.12
C PHE A 191 -23.18 18.25 -14.10
N ASP A 192 -23.68 19.08 -15.04
CA ASP A 192 -25.10 19.41 -15.12
C ASP A 192 -25.93 18.24 -15.64
N ARG A 193 -25.38 17.50 -16.62
CA ARG A 193 -26.03 16.34 -17.23
C ARG A 193 -25.70 15.02 -16.54
N GLY A 194 -24.70 15.00 -15.67
CA GLY A 194 -24.21 13.80 -15.00
C GLY A 194 -23.62 12.76 -15.97
N VAL A 195 -22.91 13.22 -17.01
CA VAL A 195 -22.31 12.35 -18.02
C VAL A 195 -20.80 12.58 -18.12
N PHE A 196 -20.09 11.52 -18.45
CA PHE A 196 -18.66 11.52 -18.75
C PHE A 196 -18.49 11.35 -20.26
N VAL A 197 -17.78 12.28 -20.91
CA VAL A 197 -17.56 12.27 -22.35
C VAL A 197 -16.14 11.77 -22.64
N TYR A 198 -16.04 10.63 -23.31
CA TYR A 198 -14.74 10.06 -23.66
C TYR A 198 -14.75 9.55 -25.11
N GLU A 199 -13.79 9.99 -25.91
CA GLU A 199 -13.66 9.64 -27.34
C GLU A 199 -14.98 9.82 -28.13
N GLY A 200 -15.70 10.89 -27.85
CA GLY A 200 -16.96 11.22 -28.51
C GLY A 200 -18.17 10.39 -28.08
N LYS A 201 -18.01 9.56 -27.05
CA LYS A 201 -19.10 8.77 -26.45
C LYS A 201 -19.46 9.33 -25.08
N GLU A 202 -20.75 9.31 -24.77
CA GLU A 202 -21.29 9.71 -23.48
C GLU A 202 -21.55 8.47 -22.61
N TYR A 203 -21.12 8.56 -21.35
CA TYR A 203 -21.33 7.54 -20.32
C TYR A 203 -22.04 8.18 -19.14
N VAL A 204 -23.20 7.67 -18.77
CA VAL A 204 -23.92 8.15 -17.60
C VAL A 204 -23.13 7.82 -16.33
N LEU A 205 -22.88 8.84 -15.52
CA LEU A 205 -22.22 8.66 -14.22
C LEU A 205 -23.17 7.98 -13.24
N ARG A 206 -22.62 7.03 -12.48
CA ARG A 206 -23.34 6.37 -11.40
C ARG A 206 -23.28 7.16 -10.08
N ASP A 207 -22.36 8.09 -10.00
CA ASP A 207 -22.15 8.98 -8.88
C ASP A 207 -21.91 10.37 -9.46
N THR A 208 -22.71 11.34 -9.05
CA THR A 208 -22.68 12.73 -9.51
C THR A 208 -22.38 13.70 -8.36
N ASN A 209 -22.14 13.17 -7.15
CA ASN A 209 -21.85 13.99 -5.99
C ASN A 209 -20.34 14.25 -5.86
N PHE A 210 -19.89 15.40 -6.38
CA PHE A 210 -18.48 15.83 -6.32
C PHE A 210 -18.34 17.20 -5.62
N PRO A 211 -18.60 17.29 -4.30
CA PRO A 211 -18.72 18.58 -3.61
C PRO A 211 -17.44 19.40 -3.60
N THR A 212 -16.27 18.78 -3.79
CA THR A 212 -14.98 19.47 -3.80
C THR A 212 -14.47 19.78 -5.22
N VAL A 213 -15.24 19.45 -6.26
CA VAL A 213 -14.85 19.69 -7.65
C VAL A 213 -15.58 20.93 -8.18
N ASP A 214 -14.84 21.98 -8.47
CA ASP A 214 -15.35 23.15 -9.20
C ASP A 214 -15.33 22.87 -10.70
N PRO A 215 -16.48 22.85 -11.39
CA PRO A 215 -16.52 22.61 -12.83
C PRO A 215 -15.68 23.58 -13.66
N ALA A 216 -15.48 24.82 -13.18
CA ALA A 216 -14.65 25.82 -13.85
C ALA A 216 -13.14 25.55 -13.67
N ASN A 217 -12.75 24.90 -12.57
CA ASN A 217 -11.37 24.57 -12.25
C ASN A 217 -11.28 23.19 -11.58
N PRO A 218 -11.56 22.10 -12.31
CA PRO A 218 -11.84 20.79 -11.72
C PRO A 218 -10.63 20.15 -10.99
N TYR A 219 -9.43 20.63 -11.28
CA TYR A 219 -8.20 20.11 -10.68
C TYR A 219 -7.66 20.96 -9.53
N ARG A 220 -8.29 22.08 -9.21
CA ARG A 220 -7.89 22.90 -8.09
C ARG A 220 -8.23 22.19 -6.77
N LEU A 221 -7.24 22.00 -5.90
CA LEU A 221 -7.48 21.56 -4.52
C LEU A 221 -8.23 22.64 -3.74
N THR A 222 -9.22 22.25 -2.94
CA THR A 222 -9.79 23.14 -1.92
C THR A 222 -8.77 23.38 -0.80
N GLU A 223 -9.02 24.34 0.07
CA GLU A 223 -8.12 24.58 1.20
C GLU A 223 -8.06 23.38 2.14
N GLU A 224 -9.21 22.77 2.43
CA GLU A 224 -9.33 21.58 3.27
C GLU A 224 -8.61 20.38 2.64
N GLU A 225 -8.70 20.20 1.31
CA GLU A 225 -7.95 19.15 0.60
C GLU A 225 -6.44 19.40 0.68
N ARG A 226 -5.99 20.66 0.58
CA ARG A 226 -4.57 21.02 0.68
C ARG A 226 -4.01 20.71 2.06
N GLU A 227 -4.72 21.15 3.11
CA GLU A 227 -4.35 20.83 4.50
C GLU A 227 -4.30 19.32 4.76
N LEU A 228 -5.25 18.58 4.17
CA LEU A 228 -5.28 17.12 4.27
C LEU A 228 -4.04 16.50 3.62
N VAL A 229 -3.72 16.91 2.39
CA VAL A 229 -2.54 16.42 1.67
C VAL A 229 -1.27 16.69 2.46
N GLU A 230 -1.10 17.88 3.03
CA GLU A 230 0.05 18.22 3.87
C GLU A 230 0.16 17.33 5.13
N LYS A 231 -0.96 17.05 5.81
CA LYS A 231 -0.98 16.17 7.00
C LYS A 231 -0.61 14.73 6.64
N ILE A 232 -1.11 14.23 5.53
CA ILE A 232 -0.79 12.88 5.04
C ILE A 232 0.67 12.81 4.58
N HIS A 233 1.13 13.79 3.81
CA HIS A 233 2.52 13.93 3.40
C HIS A 233 3.46 13.87 4.62
N TYR A 234 3.19 14.68 5.63
CA TYR A 234 3.96 14.66 6.87
C TYR A 234 4.02 13.28 7.51
N SER A 235 2.90 12.54 7.52
CA SER A 235 2.86 11.19 8.07
C SER A 235 3.76 10.21 7.30
N PHE A 236 3.74 10.26 5.97
CA PHE A 236 4.64 9.44 5.13
C PHE A 236 6.11 9.81 5.35
N MET A 237 6.41 11.10 5.40
CA MET A 237 7.80 11.59 5.59
C MET A 237 8.36 11.28 6.98
N ASN A 238 7.54 10.99 7.97
CA ASN A 238 7.98 10.61 9.31
C ASN A 238 7.93 9.11 9.59
N SER A 239 7.56 8.28 8.62
CA SER A 239 7.61 6.82 8.75
C SER A 239 9.03 6.29 8.54
N GLU A 240 9.78 6.15 9.63
CA GLU A 240 11.16 5.64 9.56
C GLU A 240 11.23 4.19 9.06
N LYS A 241 10.20 3.38 9.39
CA LYS A 241 10.13 2.00 8.90
C LYS A 241 9.94 1.95 7.39
N LEU A 242 9.06 2.79 6.82
CA LEU A 242 8.86 2.89 5.38
C LEU A 242 10.16 3.31 4.68
N LYS A 243 10.83 4.35 5.18
CA LYS A 243 12.11 4.80 4.64
C LYS A 243 13.17 3.71 4.67
N LYS A 244 13.27 2.97 5.78
CA LYS A 244 14.21 1.86 5.92
C LYS A 244 13.95 0.79 4.85
N HIS A 245 12.70 0.39 4.64
CA HIS A 245 12.34 -0.62 3.66
C HIS A 245 12.60 -0.16 2.23
N MET A 246 12.29 1.10 1.90
CA MET A 246 12.58 1.64 0.57
C MET A 246 14.08 1.75 0.31
N ARG A 247 14.89 2.12 1.30
CA ARG A 247 16.36 2.10 1.17
C ARG A 247 16.89 0.69 0.93
N LEU A 248 16.37 -0.32 1.63
CA LEU A 248 16.74 -1.71 1.42
C LEU A 248 16.48 -2.13 -0.04
N SER A 249 15.32 -1.81 -0.55
CA SER A 249 14.93 -2.08 -1.93
C SER A 249 15.85 -1.41 -2.95
N LEU A 250 16.28 -0.16 -2.69
CA LEU A 250 17.21 0.57 -3.55
C LEU A 250 18.64 0.01 -3.54
N ILE A 251 19.10 -0.49 -2.39
CA ILE A 251 20.47 -1.03 -2.24
C ILE A 251 20.60 -2.40 -2.90
N HIS A 252 19.54 -3.19 -2.90
CA HIS A 252 19.51 -4.56 -3.40
C HIS A 252 18.85 -4.70 -4.77
N ILE A 253 18.75 -3.61 -5.55
CA ILE A 253 18.25 -3.68 -6.92
C ILE A 253 19.17 -4.53 -7.79
N SER A 254 18.58 -5.49 -8.53
CA SER A 254 19.29 -6.21 -9.58
C SER A 254 19.40 -5.34 -10.85
N GLU A 255 20.57 -5.30 -11.44
CA GLU A 255 20.82 -4.65 -12.75
C GLU A 255 20.15 -5.41 -13.92
#